data_d9836fcf3fdac5a021ddc5a0bd758bcf
#
_entry.id   d9836fcf3fdac5a021ddc5a0bd758bcf
#
_cell.length_a   1.000
_cell.length_b   1.000
_cell.length_c   1.000
_cell.angle_alpha   90.00
_cell.angle_beta   90.00
_cell.angle_gamma   90.00
#
_symmetry.space_group_name_H-M   'P 1'
#
loop_
_entity.id
_entity.type
_entity.pdbx_description
1 polymer ?
#
loop_
_entity_poly.entity_id
_entity_poly.type
_entity_poly.pdbx_seq_one_letter_code
_entity_poly.pdbx_strand_id
1 'polypeptide(L)'
;MNGLTEMRTRSITSRLLKTLPFQRELRAFNPLAVWRREDVMWTSSLIALLLLGPLRPCTADGASLTQRCNPSTDGTIYKYQAKTLNGSRTVNFSDYAGRSVLVVNVATYXGYTFQYVELNALHAEMNTLGLTVLGFPCNQFGKQEPGERNEILPALKHVRPGNNFVPNFLLFEKGDVNGEDEQEVFTFLKNSCPAVGDSFGTPTNRLFWEPLKLNDIKWNFEKFLVGPHGKPVMRWHPRIDVSQVRADVRKYLRQRYTQEVFN
;
A
#
# COMPACT_ATOMS: atom_id res chain seq x y z
N MET A 1 61.22 9.52 -29.83
CA MET A 1 61.42 10.90 -29.39
C MET A 1 60.42 11.14 -28.25
N ASN A 2 60.96 11.43 -27.13
CA ASN A 2 60.47 11.51 -25.75
C ASN A 2 59.43 12.61 -25.48
N GLY A 3 58.58 12.34 -24.55
CA GLY A 3 57.72 13.34 -23.96
C GLY A 3 56.89 12.80 -22.75
N LEU A 4 57.57 12.50 -21.67
CA LEU A 4 56.97 12.25 -20.36
C LEU A 4 56.64 13.59 -19.71
N THR A 5 55.39 13.83 -19.32
CA THR A 5 55.01 14.96 -18.50
C THR A 5 54.55 14.45 -17.12
N GLU A 6 55.37 14.82 -16.15
CA GLU A 6 55.21 14.55 -14.73
C GLU A 6 54.04 15.34 -14.12
N MET A 7 53.12 14.70 -13.45
CA MET A 7 52.15 15.37 -12.57
C MET A 7 52.70 15.48 -11.15
N ARG A 8 52.89 16.69 -10.72
CA ARG A 8 53.26 17.03 -9.33
C ARG A 8 52.01 17.00 -8.42
N THR A 9 52.09 16.17 -7.42
CA THR A 9 51.20 16.18 -6.24
C THR A 9 51.62 17.32 -5.31
N ARG A 10 50.71 18.23 -5.00
CA ARG A 10 50.93 19.21 -3.92
C ARG A 10 50.09 18.81 -2.71
N SER A 11 50.80 18.50 -1.65
CA SER A 11 50.32 18.34 -0.27
C SER A 11 49.96 19.72 0.30
N ILE A 12 48.78 19.85 0.87
CA ILE A 12 48.41 21.02 1.68
C ILE A 12 48.17 20.53 3.10
N THR A 13 49.12 20.85 3.95
CA THR A 13 49.06 20.61 5.37
C THR A 13 48.30 21.73 6.11
N SER A 14 47.49 21.30 7.01
CA SER A 14 47.03 21.88 8.28
C SER A 14 47.23 23.36 8.58
N ARG A 15 46.18 24.03 9.01
CA ARG A 15 46.24 25.04 10.10
C ARG A 15 44.87 25.32 10.72
N LEU A 16 44.89 25.13 12.00
CA LEU A 16 44.42 25.93 13.14
C LEU A 16 43.00 25.79 13.61
N LEU A 17 42.91 24.96 14.65
CA LEU A 17 41.92 25.02 15.73
C LEU A 17 42.11 26.30 16.55
N LYS A 18 41.11 27.11 16.68
CA LYS A 18 41.03 28.12 17.73
C LYS A 18 39.89 27.79 18.66
N THR A 19 40.25 27.44 19.87
CA THR A 19 39.40 27.16 21.03
C THR A 19 38.87 28.46 21.64
N LEU A 20 37.60 28.51 21.95
CA LEU A 20 36.99 29.53 22.81
C LEU A 20 36.55 28.87 24.12
N PRO A 21 36.83 29.51 25.28
CA PRO A 21 36.51 28.92 26.57
C PRO A 21 35.06 29.21 26.98
N PHE A 22 34.39 28.18 27.45
CA PHE A 22 33.06 28.26 28.06
C PHE A 22 33.23 28.37 29.58
N GLN A 23 32.95 29.54 30.15
CA GLN A 23 32.98 29.73 31.59
C GLN A 23 31.68 29.21 32.23
N ARG A 24 31.84 28.31 33.17
CA ARG A 24 30.82 27.82 34.09
C ARG A 24 30.59 28.82 35.22
N GLU A 25 29.39 29.31 35.41
CA GLU A 25 28.95 29.90 36.67
C GLU A 25 28.13 28.87 37.44
N LEU A 26 28.69 28.37 38.50
CA LEU A 26 28.00 27.58 39.51
C LEU A 26 27.46 28.52 40.57
N ARG A 27 26.15 28.70 40.63
CA ARG A 27 25.53 29.35 41.81
C ARG A 27 25.08 28.27 42.79
N ALA A 28 25.57 28.38 43.99
CA ALA A 28 25.27 27.48 45.10
C ALA A 28 23.86 27.65 45.59
N PHE A 29 23.16 26.54 45.72
CA PHE A 29 21.87 26.47 46.41
C PHE A 29 22.11 26.22 47.89
N ASN A 30 21.54 27.05 48.75
CA ASN A 30 21.63 26.94 50.20
C ASN A 30 20.40 26.17 50.73
N PRO A 31 20.58 25.01 51.38
CA PRO A 31 19.46 24.26 51.94
C PRO A 31 19.33 24.50 53.43
N LEU A 32 18.49 25.42 53.86
CA LEU A 32 17.95 25.45 55.23
C LEU A 32 16.81 26.45 55.32
N ALA A 33 15.60 25.95 55.09
CA ALA A 33 14.38 26.60 55.57
C ALA A 33 13.58 25.58 56.33
N VAL A 34 13.66 25.63 57.61
CA VAL A 34 12.88 24.83 58.55
C VAL A 34 11.47 25.45 58.61
N TRP A 35 10.46 24.72 58.21
CA TRP A 35 9.07 25.13 58.45
C TRP A 35 8.49 24.29 59.56
N ARG A 36 7.94 24.98 60.55
CA ARG A 36 7.24 24.41 61.71
C ARG A 36 5.92 23.77 61.33
N ARG A 37 5.67 22.65 61.99
CA ARG A 37 4.33 22.02 62.05
C ARG A 37 3.36 22.98 62.76
N GLU A 38 2.26 23.26 62.11
CA GLU A 38 1.04 23.70 62.83
C GLU A 38 -0.14 22.91 62.24
N ASP A 39 -0.92 22.44 63.16
CA ASP A 39 -2.04 21.52 62.97
C ASP A 39 -3.16 22.13 62.09
N VAL A 40 -3.61 21.39 61.06
CA VAL A 40 -4.90 21.67 60.42
C VAL A 40 -5.69 20.38 60.36
N MET A 41 -6.86 20.49 60.92
CA MET A 41 -7.84 19.44 61.16
C MET A 41 -8.29 18.70 59.89
N TRP A 42 -8.53 17.45 60.08
CA TRP A 42 -9.20 16.54 59.13
C TRP A 42 -10.64 17.01 58.86
N THR A 43 -10.91 17.46 57.66
CA THR A 43 -12.26 17.45 57.13
C THR A 43 -12.30 16.60 55.88
N SER A 44 -13.17 15.64 55.99
CA SER A 44 -13.51 14.66 54.98
C SER A 44 -13.73 15.22 53.59
N SER A 45 -12.95 14.77 52.63
CA SER A 45 -13.29 14.87 51.23
C SER A 45 -13.11 13.50 50.58
N LEU A 46 -14.09 12.63 50.81
CA LEU A 46 -14.23 11.33 50.17
C LEU A 46 -15.02 11.44 48.82
N ILE A 47 -14.74 12.47 48.04
CA ILE A 47 -15.45 12.62 46.77
C ILE A 47 -14.47 13.08 45.68
N ALA A 48 -13.45 12.29 45.40
CA ALA A 48 -12.61 12.54 44.23
C ALA A 48 -11.94 11.29 43.65
N LEU A 49 -12.50 10.12 43.92
CA LEU A 49 -11.85 8.88 43.45
C LEU A 49 -12.70 8.06 42.47
N LEU A 50 -13.66 8.66 41.78
CA LEU A 50 -14.58 7.90 40.92
C LEU A 50 -14.65 8.36 39.47
N LEU A 51 -13.70 9.15 38.98
CA LEU A 51 -13.71 9.59 37.59
C LEU A 51 -12.41 9.31 36.83
N LEU A 52 -11.48 8.57 37.44
CA LEU A 52 -10.35 8.03 36.66
C LEU A 52 -10.68 6.60 36.27
N GLY A 53 -11.55 6.47 35.29
CA GLY A 53 -11.65 5.22 34.54
C GLY A 53 -10.25 4.88 33.99
N PRO A 54 -9.94 3.60 33.80
CA PRO A 54 -8.62 3.25 33.29
C PRO A 54 -8.40 3.99 31.98
N LEU A 55 -7.38 4.85 31.97
CA LEU A 55 -6.86 5.41 30.72
C LEU A 55 -6.43 4.21 29.87
N ARG A 56 -7.30 3.82 28.95
CA ARG A 56 -6.92 2.83 27.96
C ARG A 56 -5.75 3.44 27.19
N PRO A 57 -4.60 2.77 27.14
CA PRO A 57 -3.53 3.25 26.29
C PRO A 57 -4.11 3.33 24.87
N CYS A 58 -4.05 4.52 24.29
CA CYS A 58 -4.32 4.67 22.87
C CYS A 58 -3.17 3.96 22.16
N THR A 59 -3.32 2.65 21.96
CA THR A 59 -2.45 1.97 21.03
C THR A 59 -2.79 2.54 19.68
N ALA A 60 -1.87 3.30 19.12
CA ALA A 60 -1.92 3.65 17.72
C ALA A 60 -1.72 2.34 16.97
N ASP A 61 -2.80 1.60 16.76
CA ASP A 61 -2.78 0.49 15.83
C ASP A 61 -2.53 1.11 14.46
N GLY A 62 -1.35 0.91 13.93
CA GLY A 62 -1.04 1.28 12.57
C GLY A 62 -2.12 0.71 11.65
N ALA A 63 -2.49 1.44 10.61
CA ALA A 63 -3.57 1.01 9.72
C ALA A 63 -3.31 -0.42 9.21
N SER A 64 -4.32 -1.26 9.31
CA SER A 64 -4.22 -2.67 8.91
C SER A 64 -3.77 -2.81 7.46
N LEU A 65 -2.97 -3.83 7.19
CA LEU A 65 -2.53 -4.16 5.82
C LEU A 65 -3.60 -4.93 5.03
N THR A 66 -4.71 -5.29 5.69
CA THR A 66 -5.88 -5.92 5.04
C THR A 66 -7.12 -5.24 5.59
N GLN A 67 -8.01 -4.79 4.69
CA GLN A 67 -9.23 -4.09 5.08
C GLN A 67 -10.45 -4.75 4.43
N ARG A 68 -11.55 -4.79 5.18
CA ARG A 68 -12.86 -5.08 4.61
C ARG A 68 -13.42 -3.81 3.99
N CYS A 69 -14.07 -3.96 2.84
CA CYS A 69 -14.70 -2.83 2.16
C CYS A 69 -16.09 -2.57 2.75
N ASN A 70 -16.59 -1.36 2.55
CA ASN A 70 -17.92 -0.96 3.02
C ASN A 70 -18.98 -1.50 2.05
N PRO A 71 -19.82 -2.46 2.46
CA PRO A 71 -20.84 -3.03 1.58
C PRO A 71 -21.94 -2.02 1.22
N SER A 72 -22.05 -0.92 1.97
CA SER A 72 -23.09 0.09 1.75
C SER A 72 -22.68 1.16 0.74
N THR A 73 -21.45 1.13 0.21
CA THR A 73 -21.04 2.09 -0.83
C THR A 73 -21.94 1.94 -2.05
N ASP A 74 -22.39 3.06 -2.57
CA ASP A 74 -23.29 3.07 -3.73
C ASP A 74 -22.59 2.57 -4.99
N GLY A 75 -23.37 1.93 -5.86
CA GLY A 75 -22.89 1.45 -7.15
C GLY A 75 -22.22 0.07 -7.10
N THR A 76 -21.77 -0.35 -8.24
CA THR A 76 -21.05 -1.62 -8.45
C THR A 76 -19.96 -1.42 -9.49
N ILE A 77 -19.03 -2.37 -9.54
CA ILE A 77 -17.98 -2.36 -10.56
C ILE A 77 -18.57 -2.44 -11.99
N TYR A 78 -19.79 -2.93 -12.12
CA TYR A 78 -20.44 -3.16 -13.42
C TYR A 78 -20.71 -1.88 -14.21
N LYS A 79 -20.61 -0.72 -13.56
CA LYS A 79 -20.74 0.58 -14.21
C LYS A 79 -19.51 0.90 -15.09
N TYR A 80 -18.40 0.22 -14.87
CA TYR A 80 -17.11 0.59 -15.45
C TYR A 80 -16.66 -0.39 -16.53
N GLN A 81 -15.68 0.04 -17.32
CA GLN A 81 -15.10 -0.72 -18.41
C GLN A 81 -13.64 -0.34 -18.59
N ALA A 82 -12.86 -1.17 -19.27
CA ALA A 82 -11.48 -0.88 -19.60
C ALA A 82 -11.08 -1.55 -20.91
N LYS A 83 -10.13 -0.96 -21.62
CA LYS A 83 -9.57 -1.55 -22.84
C LYS A 83 -8.50 -2.59 -22.49
N THR A 84 -8.49 -3.69 -23.24
CA THR A 84 -7.44 -4.71 -23.13
C THR A 84 -6.08 -4.09 -23.43
N LEU A 85 -5.01 -4.73 -22.95
CA LEU A 85 -3.64 -4.20 -23.05
C LEU A 85 -3.26 -3.78 -24.48
N ASN A 86 -3.66 -4.56 -25.48
CA ASN A 86 -3.38 -4.23 -26.89
C ASN A 86 -4.36 -3.22 -27.49
N GLY A 87 -5.33 -2.76 -26.70
CA GLY A 87 -6.34 -1.80 -27.16
C GLY A 87 -7.39 -2.35 -28.11
N SER A 88 -7.37 -3.66 -28.41
CA SER A 88 -8.21 -4.23 -29.46
C SER A 88 -9.68 -4.32 -29.11
N ARG A 89 -10.03 -4.38 -27.82
CA ARG A 89 -11.43 -4.40 -27.40
C ARG A 89 -11.62 -3.76 -26.03
N THR A 90 -12.83 -3.29 -25.80
CA THR A 90 -13.28 -2.80 -24.49
C THR A 90 -14.00 -3.97 -23.77
N VAL A 91 -13.66 -4.16 -22.51
CA VAL A 91 -14.30 -5.15 -21.64
C VAL A 91 -15.18 -4.40 -20.64
N ASN A 92 -16.46 -4.71 -20.64
CA ASN A 92 -17.39 -4.20 -19.62
C ASN A 92 -17.27 -5.07 -18.38
N PHE A 93 -17.14 -4.47 -17.20
CA PHE A 93 -17.00 -5.28 -15.99
C PHE A 93 -18.30 -5.98 -15.59
N SER A 94 -19.43 -5.57 -16.17
CA SER A 94 -20.68 -6.33 -16.08
C SER A 94 -20.59 -7.74 -16.71
N ASP A 95 -19.63 -7.96 -17.60
CA ASP A 95 -19.39 -9.29 -18.19
C ASP A 95 -18.94 -10.30 -17.12
N TYR A 96 -18.48 -9.82 -15.96
CA TYR A 96 -18.09 -10.68 -14.84
C TYR A 96 -19.19 -10.87 -13.79
N ALA A 97 -20.44 -10.43 -14.07
CA ALA A 97 -21.55 -10.61 -13.14
C ALA A 97 -21.70 -12.10 -12.79
N GLY A 98 -21.84 -12.39 -11.51
CA GLY A 98 -21.90 -13.76 -11.01
C GLY A 98 -20.54 -14.37 -10.67
N ARG A 99 -19.43 -13.68 -10.99
CA ARG A 99 -18.06 -14.11 -10.65
C ARG A 99 -17.43 -13.11 -9.70
N SER A 100 -16.56 -13.60 -8.83
CA SER A 100 -15.69 -12.74 -8.03
C SER A 100 -14.51 -12.30 -8.88
N VAL A 101 -14.06 -11.06 -8.68
CA VAL A 101 -12.96 -10.47 -9.45
C VAL A 101 -11.89 -9.98 -8.50
N LEU A 102 -10.64 -10.36 -8.75
CA LEU A 102 -9.47 -9.82 -8.05
C LEU A 102 -8.79 -8.80 -8.95
N VAL A 103 -8.87 -7.52 -8.57
CA VAL A 103 -8.28 -6.40 -9.30
C VAL A 103 -6.90 -6.12 -8.70
N VAL A 104 -5.87 -6.06 -9.54
CA VAL A 104 -4.47 -5.85 -9.09
C VAL A 104 -3.80 -4.81 -9.99
N ASN A 105 -3.20 -3.76 -9.42
CA ASN A 105 -2.33 -2.86 -10.18
C ASN A 105 -0.93 -3.50 -10.24
N VAL A 106 -0.39 -3.62 -11.45
CA VAL A 106 0.80 -4.45 -11.69
C VAL A 106 1.93 -3.65 -12.35
N ALA A 107 3.15 -4.16 -12.22
CA ALA A 107 4.32 -3.59 -12.88
C ALA A 107 5.36 -4.68 -13.16
N THR A 108 6.08 -4.51 -14.27
CA THR A 108 7.07 -5.48 -14.75
C THR A 108 8.38 -5.44 -13.95
N TYR A 109 8.80 -4.26 -13.52
CA TYR A 109 10.15 -4.08 -12.93
C TYR A 109 10.16 -3.80 -11.43
N UNK A 110 9.22 -4.33 -10.72
CA UNK A 110 9.08 -4.11 -9.40
C UNK A 110 9.65 -5.17 -8.63
N GLY A 111 9.93 -4.92 -7.44
CA GLY A 111 10.30 -5.92 -6.42
C GLY A 111 9.26 -7.01 -6.23
N TYR A 112 7.99 -6.65 -6.36
CA TYR A 112 6.88 -7.58 -6.23
C TYR A 112 6.47 -8.28 -7.53
N THR A 113 7.23 -8.14 -8.61
CA THR A 113 6.88 -8.73 -9.91
C THR A 113 6.79 -10.27 -9.86
N PHE A 114 7.49 -10.90 -8.90
CA PHE A 114 7.33 -12.34 -8.66
C PHE A 114 5.87 -12.73 -8.38
N GLN A 115 5.06 -11.80 -7.84
CA GLN A 115 3.64 -12.06 -7.58
C GLN A 115 2.85 -12.37 -8.87
N TYR A 116 3.32 -11.97 -10.04
CA TYR A 116 2.69 -12.39 -11.30
C TYR A 116 2.60 -13.92 -11.41
N VAL A 117 3.67 -14.63 -11.04
CA VAL A 117 3.71 -16.10 -11.08
C VAL A 117 2.69 -16.68 -10.09
N GLU A 118 2.64 -16.11 -8.90
CA GLU A 118 1.69 -16.52 -7.86
C GLU A 118 0.24 -16.22 -8.26
N LEU A 119 0.00 -15.08 -8.91
CA LEU A 119 -1.33 -14.71 -9.41
C LEU A 119 -1.78 -15.65 -10.54
N ASN A 120 -0.85 -16.09 -11.41
CA ASN A 120 -1.17 -17.13 -12.40
C ASN A 120 -1.62 -18.42 -11.73
N ALA A 121 -0.91 -18.86 -10.70
CA ALA A 121 -1.26 -20.07 -9.95
C ALA A 121 -2.62 -19.92 -9.26
N LEU A 122 -2.86 -18.76 -8.64
CA LEU A 122 -4.15 -18.45 -8.00
C LEU A 122 -5.28 -18.48 -9.02
N HIS A 123 -5.09 -17.84 -10.17
CA HIS A 123 -6.12 -17.80 -11.23
C HIS A 123 -6.40 -19.20 -11.77
N ALA A 124 -5.37 -19.99 -12.06
CA ALA A 124 -5.53 -21.36 -12.52
C ALA A 124 -6.32 -22.21 -11.51
N GLU A 125 -6.01 -22.06 -10.22
CA GLU A 125 -6.67 -22.83 -9.15
C GLU A 125 -8.13 -22.44 -8.96
N MET A 126 -8.44 -21.13 -9.01
CA MET A 126 -9.75 -20.63 -8.56
C MET A 126 -10.69 -20.18 -9.68
N ASN A 127 -10.24 -20.18 -10.93
CA ASN A 127 -11.09 -19.76 -12.04
C ASN A 127 -12.37 -20.61 -12.11
N THR A 128 -12.24 -21.92 -11.98
CA THR A 128 -13.39 -22.84 -11.98
C THR A 128 -14.30 -22.66 -10.75
N LEU A 129 -13.77 -22.06 -9.70
CA LEU A 129 -14.53 -21.74 -8.48
C LEU A 129 -15.18 -20.36 -8.54
N GLY A 130 -15.09 -19.68 -9.68
CA GLY A 130 -15.75 -18.39 -9.91
C GLY A 130 -14.89 -17.18 -9.61
N LEU A 131 -13.55 -17.30 -9.53
CA LEU A 131 -12.66 -16.15 -9.41
C LEU A 131 -12.02 -15.81 -10.76
N THR A 132 -11.96 -14.54 -11.09
CA THR A 132 -11.19 -14.01 -12.21
C THR A 132 -10.20 -12.97 -11.71
N VAL A 133 -8.94 -13.04 -12.18
CA VAL A 133 -7.92 -12.03 -11.87
C VAL A 133 -7.86 -11.04 -13.04
N LEU A 134 -7.78 -9.75 -12.71
CA LEU A 134 -7.65 -8.66 -13.69
C LEU A 134 -6.45 -7.79 -13.32
N GLY A 135 -5.51 -7.61 -14.25
CA GLY A 135 -4.28 -6.85 -14.00
C GLY A 135 -4.29 -5.51 -14.73
N PHE A 136 -3.90 -4.47 -14.01
CA PHE A 136 -3.89 -3.08 -14.49
C PHE A 136 -2.46 -2.53 -14.40
N PRO A 137 -1.70 -2.54 -15.51
CA PRO A 137 -0.36 -1.95 -15.50
C PRO A 137 -0.40 -0.47 -15.15
N CYS A 138 0.56 -0.03 -14.30
CA CYS A 138 0.60 1.35 -13.82
C CYS A 138 2.05 1.79 -13.59
N ASN A 139 2.41 2.97 -14.09
CA ASN A 139 3.79 3.48 -14.01
C ASN A 139 4.00 4.51 -12.91
N GLN A 140 3.03 4.68 -11.99
CA GLN A 140 3.07 5.72 -10.96
C GLN A 140 4.00 5.40 -9.79
N PHE A 141 4.40 4.15 -9.61
CA PHE A 141 5.17 3.67 -8.46
C PHE A 141 6.60 3.36 -8.90
N GLY A 142 7.50 4.31 -8.69
CA GLY A 142 8.91 4.16 -9.00
C GLY A 142 9.24 4.07 -10.48
N LYS A 143 8.30 4.41 -11.35
CA LYS A 143 8.43 4.25 -12.81
C LYS A 143 8.76 2.79 -13.19
N GLN A 144 8.10 1.84 -12.51
CA GLN A 144 8.40 0.42 -12.64
C GLN A 144 7.56 -0.29 -13.70
N GLU A 145 6.74 0.45 -14.47
CA GLU A 145 6.08 -0.06 -15.68
C GLU A 145 6.32 0.90 -16.85
N PRO A 146 7.59 1.06 -17.28
CA PRO A 146 7.90 2.04 -18.33
C PRO A 146 7.45 1.60 -19.72
N GLY A 147 7.26 0.29 -19.94
CA GLY A 147 6.99 -0.27 -21.27
C GLY A 147 5.69 0.25 -21.90
N GLU A 148 5.69 0.37 -23.21
CA GLU A 148 4.48 0.65 -23.97
C GLU A 148 3.62 -0.60 -24.11
N ARG A 149 2.39 -0.45 -24.66
CA ARG A 149 1.41 -1.55 -24.72
C ARG A 149 1.96 -2.82 -25.38
N ASN A 150 2.82 -2.67 -26.39
CA ASN A 150 3.40 -3.80 -27.13
C ASN A 150 4.69 -4.33 -26.49
N GLU A 151 5.19 -3.69 -25.43
CA GLU A 151 6.43 -4.07 -24.76
C GLU A 151 6.18 -4.85 -23.46
N ILE A 152 5.03 -4.66 -22.82
CA ILE A 152 4.76 -5.24 -21.50
C ILE A 152 4.78 -6.77 -21.56
N LEU A 153 4.02 -7.39 -22.47
CA LEU A 153 3.99 -8.86 -22.55
C LEU A 153 5.36 -9.47 -22.94
N PRO A 154 6.10 -8.92 -23.92
CA PRO A 154 7.46 -9.40 -24.17
C PRO A 154 8.40 -9.22 -22.97
N ALA A 155 8.29 -8.10 -22.22
CA ALA A 155 9.10 -7.88 -21.04
C ALA A 155 8.80 -8.92 -19.95
N LEU A 156 7.52 -9.19 -19.69
CA LEU A 156 7.10 -10.24 -18.74
C LEU A 156 7.67 -11.60 -19.16
N LYS A 157 7.60 -11.92 -20.45
CA LYS A 157 8.00 -13.23 -20.99
C LYS A 157 9.52 -13.43 -20.96
N HIS A 158 10.28 -12.42 -21.35
CA HIS A 158 11.71 -12.59 -21.64
C HIS A 158 12.62 -11.96 -20.60
N VAL A 159 12.12 -10.99 -19.80
CA VAL A 159 12.96 -10.24 -18.87
C VAL A 159 12.56 -10.52 -17.42
N ARG A 160 11.30 -10.18 -17.03
CA ARG A 160 10.89 -10.27 -15.61
C ARG A 160 9.39 -10.49 -15.50
N PRO A 161 8.91 -11.61 -14.96
CA PRO A 161 9.69 -12.74 -14.39
C PRO A 161 10.59 -13.48 -15.34
N GLY A 162 10.38 -13.38 -16.67
CA GLY A 162 11.18 -14.14 -17.64
C GLY A 162 10.74 -15.61 -17.71
N ASN A 163 11.63 -16.48 -18.14
CA ASN A 163 11.39 -17.92 -18.23
C ASN A 163 10.13 -18.26 -19.06
N ASN A 164 9.88 -17.48 -20.11
CA ASN A 164 8.70 -17.61 -20.97
C ASN A 164 7.37 -17.39 -20.24
N PHE A 165 7.39 -16.61 -19.17
CA PHE A 165 6.18 -16.31 -18.40
C PHE A 165 5.13 -15.60 -19.28
N VAL A 166 3.89 -16.09 -19.20
CA VAL A 166 2.73 -15.46 -19.84
C VAL A 166 1.61 -15.37 -18.80
N PRO A 167 1.03 -14.18 -18.56
CA PRO A 167 -0.14 -14.09 -17.68
C PRO A 167 -1.29 -14.93 -18.24
N ASN A 168 -1.92 -15.73 -17.39
CA ASN A 168 -3.12 -16.48 -17.76
C ASN A 168 -4.40 -15.71 -17.43
N PHE A 169 -4.27 -14.46 -17.07
CA PHE A 169 -5.36 -13.54 -16.76
C PHE A 169 -5.20 -12.28 -17.62
N LEU A 170 -6.31 -11.55 -17.74
CA LEU A 170 -6.38 -10.39 -18.64
C LEU A 170 -5.62 -9.21 -18.07
N LEU A 171 -4.79 -8.58 -18.90
CA LEU A 171 -4.20 -7.26 -18.63
C LEU A 171 -4.91 -6.19 -19.43
N PHE A 172 -5.09 -5.03 -18.81
CA PHE A 172 -5.70 -3.85 -19.42
C PHE A 172 -4.66 -2.84 -19.86
N GLU A 173 -5.06 -1.81 -20.59
CA GLU A 173 -4.18 -0.71 -20.98
C GLU A 173 -3.54 -0.08 -19.73
N LYS A 174 -2.27 0.28 -19.86
CA LYS A 174 -1.54 0.99 -18.81
C LYS A 174 -2.24 2.31 -18.51
N GLY A 175 -2.46 2.61 -17.24
CA GLY A 175 -3.13 3.83 -16.82
C GLY A 175 -2.88 4.16 -15.36
N ASP A 176 -3.35 5.32 -14.96
CA ASP A 176 -3.19 5.80 -13.60
C ASP A 176 -4.24 5.19 -12.66
N VAL A 177 -3.82 4.91 -11.43
CA VAL A 177 -4.69 4.39 -10.37
C VAL A 177 -4.86 5.37 -9.22
N ASN A 178 -4.09 6.46 -9.23
CA ASN A 178 -4.14 7.56 -8.25
C ASN A 178 -4.04 8.90 -8.99
N GLY A 179 -4.48 9.97 -8.34
CA GLY A 179 -4.33 11.32 -8.85
C GLY A 179 -5.49 11.78 -9.73
N GLU A 180 -5.28 12.89 -10.43
CA GLU A 180 -6.35 13.52 -11.21
C GLU A 180 -6.81 12.66 -12.40
N ASP A 181 -5.89 11.91 -12.99
CA ASP A 181 -6.16 11.10 -14.18
C ASP A 181 -6.45 9.62 -13.86
N GLU A 182 -6.74 9.29 -12.59
CA GLU A 182 -6.98 7.92 -12.20
C GLU A 182 -8.21 7.34 -12.92
N GLN A 183 -8.10 6.08 -13.32
CA GLN A 183 -9.21 5.35 -13.94
C GLN A 183 -10.38 5.28 -12.97
N GLU A 184 -11.60 5.57 -13.43
CA GLU A 184 -12.81 5.66 -12.59
C GLU A 184 -13.07 4.39 -11.76
N VAL A 185 -12.68 3.22 -12.27
CA VAL A 185 -12.83 1.97 -11.52
C VAL A 185 -11.99 2.01 -10.23
N PHE A 186 -10.81 2.63 -10.26
CA PHE A 186 -9.99 2.76 -9.05
C PHE A 186 -10.54 3.81 -8.10
N THR A 187 -11.14 4.89 -8.61
CA THR A 187 -11.89 5.84 -7.76
C THR A 187 -12.98 5.10 -6.99
N PHE A 188 -13.75 4.27 -7.67
CA PHE A 188 -14.83 3.48 -7.06
C PHE A 188 -14.28 2.50 -6.00
N LEU A 189 -13.23 1.75 -6.35
CA LEU A 189 -12.64 0.77 -5.43
C LEU A 189 -12.07 1.43 -4.17
N LYS A 190 -11.37 2.55 -4.33
CA LYS A 190 -10.78 3.29 -3.21
C LYS A 190 -11.87 3.93 -2.33
N ASN A 191 -12.97 4.39 -2.91
CA ASN A 191 -14.09 4.94 -2.15
C ASN A 191 -14.85 3.85 -1.38
N SER A 192 -14.81 2.62 -1.88
CA SER A 192 -15.52 1.48 -1.25
C SER A 192 -14.71 0.83 -0.14
N CYS A 193 -13.38 0.96 -0.15
CA CYS A 193 -12.49 0.22 0.74
C CYS A 193 -11.56 1.17 1.49
N PRO A 194 -11.49 1.07 2.83
CA PRO A 194 -10.53 1.89 3.59
C PRO A 194 -9.09 1.66 3.12
N ALA A 195 -8.24 2.66 3.35
CA ALA A 195 -6.82 2.58 3.02
C ALA A 195 -6.16 1.41 3.74
N VAL A 196 -5.22 0.75 3.07
CA VAL A 196 -4.37 -0.27 3.67
C VAL A 196 -2.99 0.32 3.95
N GLY A 197 -2.56 0.20 5.20
CA GLY A 197 -1.35 0.87 5.65
C GLY A 197 -1.57 2.38 5.83
N ASP A 198 -0.73 2.98 6.64
CA ASP A 198 -0.85 4.38 7.05
C ASP A 198 0.16 5.30 6.36
N SER A 199 1.04 4.75 5.55
CA SER A 199 2.11 5.54 4.91
C SER A 199 2.43 5.00 3.51
N PHE A 200 3.00 5.88 2.71
CA PHE A 200 3.51 5.53 1.38
C PHE A 200 4.96 5.02 1.43
N GLY A 201 5.55 4.97 2.62
CA GLY A 201 6.96 4.65 2.77
C GLY A 201 7.85 5.80 2.32
N THR A 202 9.13 5.57 2.31
CA THR A 202 10.13 6.55 1.89
C THR A 202 11.10 5.89 0.91
N PRO A 203 11.61 6.63 -0.07
CA PRO A 203 11.38 8.06 -0.33
C PRO A 203 10.12 8.33 -1.15
N THR A 204 9.43 9.44 -0.86
CA THR A 204 8.22 9.84 -1.58
C THR A 204 8.51 10.33 -2.99
N ASN A 205 9.77 10.63 -3.32
CA ASN A 205 10.15 11.04 -4.67
C ASN A 205 10.03 9.92 -5.71
N ARG A 206 9.57 8.72 -5.29
CA ARG A 206 9.26 7.61 -6.18
C ARG A 206 7.76 7.47 -6.46
N LEU A 207 6.97 8.46 -6.05
CA LEU A 207 5.51 8.50 -6.26
C LEU A 207 5.22 9.57 -7.33
N PHE A 208 4.53 9.19 -8.39
CA PHE A 208 4.39 10.03 -9.57
C PHE A 208 2.91 10.32 -9.87
N TRP A 209 2.22 10.99 -8.94
CA TRP A 209 0.88 11.55 -9.12
C TRP A 209 0.66 12.66 -8.09
N GLU A 210 -0.32 13.51 -8.36
CA GLU A 210 -0.79 14.56 -7.45
C GLU A 210 -2.30 14.71 -7.59
N PRO A 211 -3.01 15.15 -6.55
CA PRO A 211 -2.54 15.25 -5.16
C PRO A 211 -2.44 13.86 -4.49
N LEU A 212 -1.60 13.74 -3.47
CA LEU A 212 -1.53 12.54 -2.64
C LEU A 212 -2.71 12.52 -1.67
N LYS A 213 -3.45 11.43 -1.62
CA LYS A 213 -4.58 11.22 -0.72
C LYS A 213 -4.33 10.03 0.18
N LEU A 214 -4.82 10.06 1.42
CA LEU A 214 -4.62 8.98 2.39
C LEU A 214 -5.13 7.64 1.87
N ASN A 215 -6.21 7.65 1.08
CA ASN A 215 -6.82 6.44 0.56
C ASN A 215 -6.18 5.92 -0.74
N ASP A 216 -5.18 6.61 -1.26
CA ASP A 216 -4.51 6.20 -2.49
C ASP A 216 -3.85 4.82 -2.35
N ILE A 217 -3.71 4.15 -3.49
CA ILE A 217 -2.96 2.91 -3.62
C ILE A 217 -1.51 3.19 -3.23
N LYS A 218 -0.94 2.31 -2.39
CA LYS A 218 0.35 2.57 -1.73
C LYS A 218 1.55 2.19 -2.60
N TRP A 219 1.40 1.14 -3.43
CA TRP A 219 2.50 0.68 -4.30
C TRP A 219 1.97 -0.32 -5.32
N ASN A 220 2.84 -0.83 -6.18
CA ASN A 220 2.54 -1.90 -7.12
C ASN A 220 2.04 -3.15 -6.39
N PHE A 221 1.08 -3.84 -6.97
CA PHE A 221 0.50 -5.10 -6.49
C PHE A 221 -0.39 -4.94 -5.24
N GLU A 222 -1.05 -3.80 -5.11
CA GLU A 222 -2.21 -3.69 -4.21
C GLU A 222 -3.38 -4.44 -4.85
N LYS A 223 -4.23 -5.05 -4.04
CA LYS A 223 -5.26 -5.97 -4.53
C LYS A 223 -6.61 -5.62 -3.93
N PHE A 224 -7.66 -5.77 -4.74
CA PHE A 224 -9.06 -5.60 -4.33
C PHE A 224 -9.86 -6.81 -4.78
N LEU A 225 -10.62 -7.41 -3.85
CA LEU A 225 -11.60 -8.45 -4.20
C LEU A 225 -12.96 -7.79 -4.38
N VAL A 226 -13.61 -8.08 -5.51
CA VAL A 226 -14.98 -7.68 -5.78
C VAL A 226 -15.81 -8.96 -5.84
N GLY A 227 -16.93 -8.97 -5.15
CA GLY A 227 -17.85 -10.12 -5.14
C GLY A 227 -18.70 -10.19 -6.39
N PRO A 228 -19.45 -11.30 -6.58
CA PRO A 228 -20.19 -11.56 -7.82
C PRO A 228 -21.41 -10.67 -8.01
N HIS A 229 -21.76 -9.85 -7.04
CA HIS A 229 -22.79 -8.81 -7.21
C HIS A 229 -22.15 -7.43 -7.52
N GLY A 230 -20.85 -7.41 -7.81
CA GLY A 230 -20.13 -6.20 -8.19
C GLY A 230 -19.71 -5.30 -7.03
N LYS A 231 -19.89 -5.75 -5.79
CA LYS A 231 -19.52 -4.98 -4.60
C LYS A 231 -18.09 -5.32 -4.15
N PRO A 232 -17.24 -4.33 -3.91
CA PRO A 232 -15.93 -4.59 -3.31
C PRO A 232 -16.06 -5.20 -1.90
N VAL A 233 -15.19 -6.16 -1.60
CA VAL A 233 -15.26 -6.99 -0.39
C VAL A 233 -14.03 -6.80 0.50
N MET A 234 -12.84 -6.83 -0.10
CA MET A 234 -11.57 -6.75 0.63
C MET A 234 -10.52 -6.00 -0.18
N ARG A 235 -9.57 -5.41 0.53
CA ARG A 235 -8.42 -4.70 -0.02
C ARG A 235 -7.18 -5.15 0.74
N TRP A 236 -6.08 -5.45 0.03
CA TRP A 236 -4.81 -5.90 0.60
C TRP A 236 -3.66 -5.02 0.15
N HIS A 237 -2.85 -4.61 1.10
CA HIS A 237 -1.60 -3.89 0.86
C HIS A 237 -0.65 -4.72 -0.02
N PRO A 238 0.21 -4.08 -0.82
CA PRO A 238 1.16 -4.80 -1.68
C PRO A 238 2.01 -5.85 -0.97
N ARG A 239 2.37 -5.63 0.29
CA ARG A 239 3.19 -6.55 1.10
C ARG A 239 2.49 -7.86 1.45
N ILE A 240 1.16 -7.91 1.34
CA ILE A 240 0.43 -9.13 1.66
C ILE A 240 0.67 -10.14 0.53
N ASP A 241 1.20 -11.28 0.89
CA ASP A 241 1.55 -12.35 -0.05
C ASP A 241 0.31 -12.91 -0.73
N VAL A 242 0.47 -13.37 -1.97
CA VAL A 242 -0.64 -13.97 -2.71
C VAL A 242 -1.17 -15.22 -2.00
N SER A 243 -0.32 -15.92 -1.25
CA SER A 243 -0.76 -17.08 -0.43
C SER A 243 -1.79 -16.67 0.63
N GLN A 244 -1.62 -15.51 1.27
CA GLN A 244 -2.61 -15.00 2.23
C GLN A 244 -3.88 -14.56 1.49
N VAL A 245 -3.75 -13.86 0.37
CA VAL A 245 -4.90 -13.47 -0.47
C VAL A 245 -5.68 -14.73 -0.87
N ARG A 246 -4.98 -15.80 -1.27
CA ARG A 246 -5.60 -17.09 -1.63
C ARG A 246 -6.43 -17.65 -0.47
N ALA A 247 -5.88 -17.64 0.74
CA ALA A 247 -6.58 -18.15 1.93
C ALA A 247 -7.86 -17.34 2.19
N ASP A 248 -7.78 -16.02 2.12
CA ASP A 248 -8.91 -15.12 2.36
C ASP A 248 -9.99 -15.29 1.28
N VAL A 249 -9.59 -15.34 0.00
CA VAL A 249 -10.52 -15.54 -1.12
C VAL A 249 -11.20 -16.91 -1.01
N ARG A 250 -10.44 -17.97 -0.70
CA ARG A 250 -10.99 -19.32 -0.52
C ARG A 250 -12.03 -19.33 0.60
N LYS A 251 -11.74 -18.66 1.71
CA LYS A 251 -12.69 -18.53 2.83
C LYS A 251 -13.95 -17.80 2.39
N TYR A 252 -13.81 -16.70 1.67
CA TYR A 252 -14.92 -15.90 1.15
C TYR A 252 -15.81 -16.73 0.21
N LEU A 253 -15.21 -17.44 -0.74
CA LEU A 253 -15.97 -18.25 -1.71
C LEU A 253 -16.73 -19.39 -0.99
N ARG A 254 -16.12 -20.05 0.00
CA ARG A 254 -16.79 -21.10 0.77
C ARG A 254 -17.98 -20.55 1.56
N GLN A 255 -17.84 -19.42 2.21
CA GLN A 255 -18.91 -18.79 2.98
C GLN A 255 -20.10 -18.45 2.08
N ARG A 256 -19.84 -17.94 0.89
CA ARG A 256 -20.89 -17.64 -0.08
C ARG A 256 -21.61 -18.90 -0.54
N TYR A 257 -20.86 -19.93 -0.89
CA TYR A 257 -21.45 -21.20 -1.31
C TYR A 257 -22.42 -21.73 -0.23
N THR A 258 -22.00 -21.69 1.03
CA THR A 258 -22.84 -22.12 2.14
C THR A 258 -24.12 -21.28 2.23
N GLN A 259 -24.01 -19.96 2.10
CA GLN A 259 -25.19 -19.07 2.13
C GLN A 259 -26.17 -19.37 0.99
N GLU A 260 -25.66 -19.62 -0.22
CA GLU A 260 -26.49 -19.91 -1.40
C GLU A 260 -27.19 -21.26 -1.29
N VAL A 261 -26.55 -22.27 -0.67
CA VAL A 261 -27.13 -23.63 -0.52
C VAL A 261 -28.20 -23.67 0.56
N PHE A 262 -28.07 -22.87 1.62
CA PHE A 262 -28.95 -22.95 2.81
C PHE A 262 -29.99 -21.82 2.88
N ASN A 263 -30.07 -20.94 1.87
CA ASN A 263 -31.10 -19.91 1.72
C ASN A 263 -32.07 -20.27 0.58
#